data_481253b85f91e3fa19a418b445b6c435
#
_entry.id   481253b85f91e3fa19a418b445b6c435
#
_cell.length_a   1.000
_cell.length_b   1.000
_cell.length_c   1.000
_cell.angle_alpha   90.00
_cell.angle_beta   90.00
_cell.angle_gamma   90.00
#
_symmetry.space_group_name_H-M   'P 1'
#
loop_
_entity.id
_entity.type
_entity.pdbx_description
1 polymer ?
#
loop_
_entity_poly.entity_id
_entity_poly.type
_entity_poly.pdbx_seq_one_letter_code
_entity_poly.pdbx_strand_id
1 'polypeptide(L)'
;MENKWAQKINIMEIKEKIINEIRKIYDPELPVNIYELGLIYDIQVKGKKAEIKMTLTTPNCPVAESLPKEVKEGAMQVEEIDDVDLQLVWDPPWNKDMMSDAAKLELNL
;
A
#
# COMPACT_ATOMS: atom_id res chain seq x y z
N MET A 1 0.95 25.62 -20.41
CA MET A 1 -0.11 25.75 -19.40
C MET A 1 -0.69 24.39 -19.08
N GLU A 2 -0.53 23.94 -17.85
CA GLU A 2 -1.04 22.64 -17.43
C GLU A 2 -2.54 22.74 -17.17
N ASN A 3 -3.29 21.79 -17.73
CA ASN A 3 -4.71 21.70 -17.46
C ASN A 3 -4.98 20.69 -16.34
N LYS A 4 -6.21 20.66 -15.83
CA LYS A 4 -6.56 19.76 -14.76
C LYS A 4 -6.41 18.29 -15.13
N TRP A 5 -6.50 17.96 -16.41
CA TRP A 5 -6.37 16.60 -16.90
C TRP A 5 -4.96 16.06 -16.73
N ALA A 6 -3.95 16.90 -17.07
CA ALA A 6 -2.55 16.51 -16.96
C ALA A 6 -2.18 16.22 -15.50
N GLN A 7 -2.69 17.02 -14.56
CA GLN A 7 -2.44 16.82 -13.14
C GLN A 7 -3.07 15.53 -12.63
N LYS A 8 -4.31 15.24 -13.05
CA LYS A 8 -4.99 14.01 -12.65
C LYS A 8 -4.27 12.76 -13.16
N ILE A 9 -3.82 12.80 -14.41
CA ILE A 9 -3.09 11.69 -15.01
C ILE A 9 -1.79 11.44 -14.24
N ASN A 10 -1.06 12.50 -13.91
CA ASN A 10 0.20 12.38 -13.16
C ASN A 10 -0.02 11.77 -11.77
N ILE A 11 -1.08 12.17 -11.08
CA ILE A 11 -1.41 11.62 -9.77
C ILE A 11 -1.72 10.13 -9.86
N MET A 12 -2.48 9.72 -10.87
CA MET A 12 -2.81 8.32 -11.09
C MET A 12 -1.56 7.49 -11.42
N GLU A 13 -0.66 8.03 -12.24
CA GLU A 13 0.60 7.36 -12.57
C GLU A 13 1.48 7.20 -11.35
N ILE A 14 1.58 8.23 -10.52
CA ILE A 14 2.36 8.19 -9.29
C ILE A 14 1.77 7.15 -8.33
N LYS A 15 0.45 7.13 -8.20
CA LYS A 15 -0.24 6.14 -7.38
C LYS A 15 0.08 4.72 -7.83
N GLU A 16 0.03 4.47 -9.14
CA GLU A 16 0.35 3.15 -9.68
C GLU A 16 1.79 2.74 -9.41
N LYS A 17 2.73 3.69 -9.50
CA LYS A 17 4.12 3.44 -9.18
C LYS A 17 4.28 3.04 -7.71
N ILE A 18 3.56 3.71 -6.82
CA ILE A 18 3.56 3.38 -5.40
C ILE A 18 3.00 1.98 -5.19
N ILE A 19 1.88 1.67 -5.82
CA ILE A 19 1.26 0.34 -5.74
C ILE A 19 2.22 -0.74 -6.23
N ASN A 20 2.93 -0.48 -7.34
CA ASN A 20 3.89 -1.44 -7.87
C ASN A 20 5.04 -1.71 -6.90
N GLU A 21 5.50 -0.69 -6.17
CA GLU A 21 6.51 -0.89 -5.14
C GLU A 21 5.96 -1.68 -3.95
N ILE A 22 4.71 -1.39 -3.56
CA ILE A 22 4.06 -2.12 -2.46
C ILE A 22 3.87 -3.60 -2.83
N ARG A 23 3.58 -3.90 -4.08
CA ARG A 23 3.40 -5.28 -4.54
C ARG A 23 4.67 -6.12 -4.45
N LYS A 24 5.81 -5.51 -4.26
CA LYS A 24 7.07 -6.22 -4.05
C LYS A 24 7.27 -6.65 -2.60
N ILE A 25 6.40 -6.20 -1.70
CA ILE A 25 6.50 -6.46 -0.27
C ILE A 25 5.55 -7.61 0.08
N TYR A 26 6.08 -8.65 0.71
CA TYR A 26 5.33 -9.83 1.08
C TYR A 26 5.19 -9.94 2.59
N ASP A 27 4.03 -10.40 3.04
CA ASP A 27 3.86 -10.78 4.43
C ASP A 27 4.69 -12.05 4.68
N PRO A 28 5.49 -12.09 5.76
CA PRO A 28 6.35 -13.25 6.00
C PRO A 28 5.60 -14.54 6.30
N GLU A 29 4.33 -14.46 6.66
CA GLU A 29 3.51 -15.61 6.99
C GLU A 29 2.69 -16.14 5.81
N LEU A 30 2.46 -15.29 4.80
CA LEU A 30 1.62 -15.63 3.66
C LEU A 30 2.37 -15.39 2.35
N PRO A 31 2.30 -16.32 1.38
CA PRO A 31 3.04 -16.18 0.12
C PRO A 31 2.35 -15.25 -0.87
N VAL A 32 1.82 -14.13 -0.40
CA VAL A 32 1.12 -13.15 -1.21
C VAL A 32 1.59 -11.78 -0.80
N ASN A 33 1.72 -10.85 -1.78
CA ASN A 33 2.12 -9.50 -1.45
C ASN A 33 1.04 -8.78 -0.65
N ILE A 34 1.45 -7.77 0.11
CA ILE A 34 0.56 -7.09 1.06
C ILE A 34 -0.53 -6.27 0.37
N TYR A 35 -0.31 -5.83 -0.86
CA TYR A 35 -1.34 -5.11 -1.60
C TYR A 35 -2.52 -6.04 -1.93
N GLU A 36 -2.21 -7.23 -2.45
CA GLU A 36 -3.24 -8.22 -2.79
C GLU A 36 -3.92 -8.79 -1.53
N LEU A 37 -3.22 -8.79 -0.39
CA LEU A 37 -3.83 -9.18 0.88
C LEU A 37 -4.86 -8.19 1.39
N GLY A 38 -4.90 -6.98 0.82
CA GLY A 38 -5.85 -5.96 1.24
C GLY A 38 -5.41 -5.20 2.48
N LEU A 39 -4.11 -5.14 2.74
CA LEU A 39 -3.59 -4.42 3.90
C LEU A 39 -3.47 -2.92 3.67
N ILE A 40 -3.53 -2.48 2.42
CA ILE A 40 -3.46 -1.06 2.09
C ILE A 40 -4.88 -0.53 1.91
N TYR A 41 -5.32 0.33 2.81
CA TYR A 41 -6.70 0.84 2.80
C TYR A 41 -6.86 2.08 1.95
N ASP A 42 -5.86 2.95 1.89
CA ASP A 42 -5.96 4.17 1.11
C ASP A 42 -4.58 4.67 0.73
N ILE A 43 -4.48 5.25 -0.46
CA ILE A 43 -3.28 5.92 -0.93
C ILE A 43 -3.72 7.23 -1.55
N GLN A 44 -3.20 8.35 -1.03
CA GLN A 44 -3.45 9.67 -1.59
C GLN A 44 -2.14 10.34 -1.91
N VAL A 45 -2.09 10.98 -3.08
CA VAL A 45 -0.90 11.72 -3.51
C VAL A 45 -1.26 13.20 -3.55
N LYS A 46 -0.49 14.00 -2.81
CA LYS A 46 -0.66 15.45 -2.75
C LYS A 46 0.69 16.10 -3.04
N GLY A 47 0.86 16.63 -4.26
CA GLY A 47 2.14 17.15 -4.68
C GLY A 47 3.19 16.06 -4.70
N LYS A 48 4.23 16.21 -3.89
CA LYS A 48 5.30 15.21 -3.77
C LYS A 48 5.18 14.36 -2.51
N LYS A 49 4.04 14.45 -1.83
CA LYS A 49 3.78 13.69 -0.61
C LYS A 49 2.76 12.60 -0.86
N ALA A 50 3.02 11.41 -0.35
CA ALA A 50 2.08 10.31 -0.36
C ALA A 50 1.54 10.07 1.04
N GLU A 51 0.23 9.94 1.16
CA GLU A 51 -0.44 9.58 2.41
C GLU A 51 -0.99 8.18 2.24
N ILE A 52 -0.54 7.26 3.08
CA ILE A 52 -0.91 5.85 2.99
C ILE A 52 -1.54 5.40 4.31
N LYS A 53 -2.69 4.77 4.22
CA LYS A 53 -3.34 4.12 5.37
C LYS A 53 -3.27 2.62 5.15
N MET A 54 -2.72 1.90 6.12
CA MET A 54 -2.61 0.45 6.05
C MET A 54 -2.97 -0.19 7.38
N THR A 55 -3.22 -1.48 7.32
CA THR A 55 -3.45 -2.29 8.51
C THR A 55 -2.56 -3.53 8.47
N LEU A 56 -2.65 -4.34 9.51
CA LEU A 56 -1.96 -5.63 9.59
C LEU A 56 -2.98 -6.72 9.90
N THR A 57 -2.61 -7.97 9.64
CA THR A 57 -3.52 -9.10 9.85
C THR A 57 -3.81 -9.33 11.34
N THR A 58 -2.86 -9.03 12.21
CA THR A 58 -3.05 -9.08 13.66
C THR A 58 -2.27 -7.96 14.34
N PRO A 59 -2.77 -7.42 15.46
CA PRO A 59 -2.06 -6.35 16.18
C PRO A 59 -0.79 -6.83 16.89
N ASN A 60 -0.67 -8.14 17.12
CA ASN A 60 0.47 -8.73 17.83
C ASN A 60 1.52 -9.33 16.89
N CYS A 61 1.42 -9.01 15.60
CA CYS A 61 2.36 -9.52 14.62
C CYS A 61 3.74 -8.91 14.82
N PRO A 62 4.84 -9.71 14.84
CA PRO A 62 6.18 -9.15 14.97
C PRO A 62 6.60 -8.24 13.82
N VAL A 63 5.85 -8.27 12.71
CA VAL A 63 6.09 -7.37 11.58
C VAL A 63 5.37 -6.02 11.72
N ALA A 64 4.73 -5.76 12.87
CA ALA A 64 4.01 -4.50 13.11
C ALA A 64 4.93 -3.27 12.97
N GLU A 65 6.24 -3.43 13.17
CA GLU A 65 7.19 -2.36 13.01
C GLU A 65 7.88 -2.40 11.65
N SER A 66 8.09 -3.59 11.08
CA SER A 66 8.88 -3.74 9.86
C SER A 66 8.06 -3.54 8.59
N LEU A 67 6.82 -4.04 8.51
CA LEU A 67 6.01 -3.87 7.30
C LEU A 67 5.70 -2.40 6.99
N PRO A 68 5.25 -1.58 7.97
CA PRO A 68 5.04 -0.17 7.69
C PRO A 68 6.31 0.53 7.20
N LYS A 69 7.45 0.19 7.77
CA LYS A 69 8.72 0.75 7.34
C LYS A 69 9.05 0.36 5.90
N GLU A 70 8.83 -0.90 5.53
CA GLU A 70 9.05 -1.36 4.17
C GLU A 70 8.13 -0.65 3.17
N VAL A 71 6.87 -0.44 3.53
CA VAL A 71 5.92 0.28 2.69
C VAL A 71 6.38 1.72 2.49
N LYS A 72 6.79 2.38 3.56
CA LYS A 72 7.28 3.75 3.47
C LYS A 72 8.52 3.83 2.58
N GLU A 73 9.48 2.93 2.77
CA GLU A 73 10.69 2.89 1.96
C GLU A 73 10.37 2.60 0.49
N GLY A 74 9.43 1.68 0.23
CA GLY A 74 9.00 1.38 -1.13
C GLY A 74 8.36 2.58 -1.81
N ALA A 75 7.48 3.28 -1.12
CA ALA A 75 6.86 4.49 -1.66
C ALA A 75 7.89 5.58 -1.93
N MET A 76 8.92 5.68 -1.10
CA MET A 76 10.00 6.66 -1.29
C MET A 76 10.87 6.34 -2.50
N GLN A 77 10.82 5.12 -3.05
CA GLN A 77 11.54 4.79 -4.28
C GLN A 77 10.92 5.44 -5.51
N VAL A 78 9.68 5.89 -5.41
CA VAL A 78 9.02 6.59 -6.50
C VAL A 78 9.65 7.98 -6.64
N GLU A 79 10.17 8.29 -7.82
CA GLU A 79 10.93 9.51 -8.07
C GLU A 79 10.14 10.78 -7.74
N GLU A 80 8.85 10.78 -8.02
CA GLU A 80 7.97 11.93 -7.81
C GLU A 80 7.60 12.15 -6.34
N ILE A 81 7.96 11.21 -5.43
CA ILE A 81 7.62 11.28 -4.02
C ILE A 81 8.86 11.58 -3.20
N ASP A 82 8.81 12.61 -2.37
CA ASP A 82 9.90 12.96 -1.47
C ASP A 82 9.50 12.89 0.01
N ASP A 83 8.22 12.62 0.30
CA ASP A 83 7.74 12.45 1.67
C ASP A 83 6.58 11.47 1.69
N VAL A 84 6.55 10.62 2.71
CA VAL A 84 5.48 9.63 2.89
C VAL A 84 4.97 9.72 4.33
N ASP A 85 3.66 9.96 4.46
CA ASP A 85 2.96 9.89 5.73
C ASP A 85 2.20 8.57 5.76
N LEU A 86 2.67 7.65 6.58
CA LEU A 86 2.06 6.34 6.70
C LEU A 86 1.36 6.21 8.05
N GLN A 87 0.08 5.86 8.02
CA GLN A 87 -0.73 5.66 9.22
C GLN A 87 -1.14 4.20 9.31
N LEU A 88 -0.88 3.59 10.45
CA LEU A 88 -1.34 2.26 10.75
C LEU A 88 -2.72 2.37 11.40
N VAL A 89 -3.73 1.76 10.79
CA VAL A 89 -5.11 1.84 11.27
C VAL A 89 -5.65 0.44 11.53
N TRP A 90 -6.56 0.34 12.49
CA TRP A 90 -7.14 -0.93 12.91
C TRP A 90 -8.65 -0.99 12.69
N ASP A 91 -9.22 0.03 12.08
CA ASP A 91 -10.64 0.13 11.79
C ASP A 91 -10.84 0.51 10.32
N PRO A 92 -11.55 -0.30 9.52
CA PRO A 92 -12.12 -1.58 9.91
C PRO A 92 -11.04 -2.65 10.12
N PRO A 93 -11.30 -3.66 10.98
CA PRO A 93 -10.32 -4.73 11.14
C PRO A 93 -10.21 -5.58 9.88
N TRP A 94 -8.99 -6.01 9.60
CA TRP A 94 -8.73 -6.81 8.41
C TRP A 94 -9.41 -8.18 8.52
N ASN A 95 -9.95 -8.66 7.41
CA ASN A 95 -10.47 -10.01 7.31
C ASN A 95 -10.16 -10.59 5.91
N LYS A 96 -10.39 -11.88 5.76
CA LYS A 96 -10.06 -12.59 4.51
C LYS A 96 -10.82 -12.09 3.29
N ASP A 97 -11.99 -11.50 3.49
CA ASP A 97 -12.79 -10.98 2.38
C ASP A 97 -12.17 -9.75 1.74
N MET A 98 -11.22 -9.13 2.43
CA MET A 98 -10.50 -7.97 1.89
C MET A 98 -9.40 -8.34 0.90
N MET A 99 -9.05 -9.63 0.81
CA MET A 99 -8.08 -10.11 -0.16
C MET A 99 -8.62 -9.98 -1.57
N SER A 100 -7.73 -9.72 -2.53
CA SER A 100 -8.08 -9.80 -3.95
C SER A 100 -8.43 -11.24 -4.33
N ASP A 101 -9.11 -11.42 -5.46
CA ASP A 101 -9.41 -12.75 -5.96
C ASP A 101 -8.12 -13.53 -6.25
N ALA A 102 -7.09 -12.85 -6.76
CA ALA A 102 -5.81 -13.47 -7.01
C ALA A 102 -5.16 -13.99 -5.72
N ALA A 103 -5.24 -13.22 -4.63
CA ALA A 103 -4.70 -13.65 -3.34
C ALA A 103 -5.47 -14.84 -2.78
N LYS A 104 -6.80 -14.83 -2.88
CA LYS A 104 -7.62 -15.94 -2.43
C LYS A 104 -7.30 -17.22 -3.19
N LEU A 105 -7.10 -17.09 -4.50
CA LEU A 105 -6.75 -18.23 -5.33
C LEU A 105 -5.38 -18.80 -4.95
N GLU A 106 -4.40 -17.93 -4.72
CA GLU A 106 -3.05 -18.33 -4.33
C GLU A 106 -3.04 -19.09 -3.01
N LEU A 107 -3.91 -18.71 -2.08
CA LEU A 107 -4.02 -19.33 -0.77
C LEU A 107 -5.06 -20.44 -0.69
N ASN A 108 -5.71 -20.77 -1.81
CA ASN A 108 -6.76 -21.80 -1.88
C ASN A 108 -7.97 -21.49 -0.98
N LEU A 109 -8.35 -20.22 -0.93
CA LEU A 109 -9.52 -19.80 -0.16
C LEU A 109 -10.79 -19.65 -0.99
#